data_fcfc8bc9f89a48c776a7352d227a9272
#
_entry.id   fcfc8bc9f89a48c776a7352d227a9272
#
_cell.length_a   1.000
_cell.length_b   1.000
_cell.length_c   1.000
_cell.angle_alpha   90.00
_cell.angle_beta   90.00
_cell.angle_gamma   90.00
#
_symmetry.space_group_name_H-M   'P 1'
#
loop_
_entity.id
_entity.type
_entity.pdbx_description
1 polymer ?
#
loop_
_entity_poly.entity_id
_entity_poly.type
_entity_poly.pdbx_seq_one_letter_code
_entity_poly.pdbx_strand_id
1 'polypeptide(L)'
;MTNPPPVLILASASPRRRELLAGLGLKFEVMAAEVAEYEAPDSDPREMVRHNAALKAEWVAARRPEALVLGADTTVFIDRTVLNKPRDLAEAKTMLRRLSGRTHTVCTGLAVRRRRDRLALEAGVTSEVIFKPLDDTTIDRYFSLVNPLDKAGAYAIQEGTDLIIAGWRGSYTNIVGLPIEETKQILTRCGLCRDFPNPD
;
A
#
# COMPACT_ATOMS: atom_id res chain seq x y z
N MET A 1 -20.62 22.76 21.60
CA MET A 1 -20.03 21.49 22.10
C MET A 1 -19.32 20.84 20.92
N THR A 2 -18.00 20.81 20.90
CA THR A 2 -17.24 20.15 19.84
C THR A 2 -17.37 18.64 20.03
N ASN A 3 -17.99 17.95 19.09
CA ASN A 3 -18.00 16.49 19.11
C ASN A 3 -16.56 15.97 19.16
N PRO A 4 -16.26 14.95 19.96
CA PRO A 4 -14.94 14.32 19.94
C PRO A 4 -14.59 13.87 18.51
N PRO A 5 -13.31 13.92 18.12
CA PRO A 5 -12.91 13.47 16.80
C PRO A 5 -13.32 12.00 16.60
N PRO A 6 -13.71 11.61 15.38
CA PRO A 6 -14.10 10.25 15.13
C PRO A 6 -12.92 9.29 15.34
N VAL A 7 -13.19 8.08 15.81
CA VAL A 7 -12.18 7.02 15.89
C VAL A 7 -11.69 6.71 14.48
N LEU A 8 -10.37 6.75 14.25
CA LEU A 8 -9.77 6.31 13.00
C LEU A 8 -9.49 4.81 13.08
N ILE A 9 -9.84 4.07 12.02
CA ILE A 9 -9.53 2.64 11.90
C ILE A 9 -8.75 2.41 10.60
N LEU A 10 -7.62 1.71 10.69
CA LEU A 10 -6.87 1.22 9.54
C LEU A 10 -7.41 -0.17 9.15
N ALA A 11 -8.04 -0.27 7.98
CA ALA A 11 -8.58 -1.52 7.43
C ALA A 11 -7.48 -2.33 6.70
N SER A 12 -6.40 -2.67 7.41
CA SER A 12 -5.26 -3.41 6.84
C SER A 12 -4.50 -4.19 7.90
N ALA A 13 -4.09 -5.43 7.55
CA ALA A 13 -3.19 -6.24 8.37
C ALA A 13 -1.70 -5.91 8.17
N SER A 14 -1.35 -5.04 7.22
CA SER A 14 0.04 -4.73 6.86
C SER A 14 0.77 -4.00 7.99
N PRO A 15 1.87 -4.59 8.55
CA PRO A 15 2.69 -3.89 9.55
C PRO A 15 3.27 -2.59 9.03
N ARG A 16 3.73 -2.56 7.77
CA ARG A 16 4.30 -1.40 7.11
C ARG A 16 3.33 -0.21 7.05
N ARG A 17 2.06 -0.48 6.70
CA ARG A 17 1.02 0.56 6.69
C ARG A 17 0.72 1.09 8.09
N ARG A 18 0.71 0.20 9.09
CA ARG A 18 0.52 0.57 10.49
C ARG A 18 1.65 1.49 10.98
N GLU A 19 2.90 1.15 10.66
CA GLU A 19 4.07 1.96 11.02
C GLU A 19 4.03 3.35 10.37
N LEU A 20 3.76 3.40 9.05
CA LEU A 20 3.63 4.66 8.32
C LEU A 20 2.51 5.55 8.89
N LEU A 21 1.34 4.97 9.19
CA LEU A 21 0.23 5.72 9.76
C LEU A 21 0.53 6.19 11.19
N ALA A 22 1.21 5.38 12.00
CA ALA A 22 1.65 5.74 13.36
C ALA A 22 2.63 6.92 13.33
N GLY A 23 3.49 7.00 12.31
CA GLY A 23 4.40 8.12 12.10
C GLY A 23 3.71 9.49 11.94
N LEU A 24 2.39 9.51 11.67
CA LEU A 24 1.60 10.75 11.64
C LEU A 24 1.18 11.25 13.05
N GLY A 25 1.51 10.52 14.13
CA GLY A 25 1.11 10.88 15.49
C GLY A 25 -0.37 10.72 15.79
N LEU A 26 -1.14 10.07 14.90
CA LEU A 26 -2.56 9.84 15.07
C LEU A 26 -2.84 8.62 15.95
N LYS A 27 -3.89 8.72 16.77
CA LYS A 27 -4.46 7.55 17.45
C LYS A 27 -5.40 6.84 16.49
N PHE A 28 -5.21 5.54 16.30
CA PHE A 28 -6.06 4.71 15.45
C PHE A 28 -6.14 3.27 15.97
N GLU A 29 -7.19 2.59 15.57
CA GLU A 29 -7.37 1.15 15.75
C GLU A 29 -6.99 0.42 14.44
N VAL A 30 -6.69 -0.87 14.55
CA VAL A 30 -6.47 -1.74 13.39
C VAL A 30 -7.56 -2.79 13.35
N MET A 31 -8.23 -2.90 12.21
CA MET A 31 -9.21 -3.95 11.94
C MET A 31 -9.02 -4.44 10.50
N ALA A 32 -8.36 -5.60 10.34
CA ALA A 32 -8.16 -6.18 9.02
C ALA A 32 -9.50 -6.55 8.39
N ALA A 33 -9.68 -6.19 7.12
CA ALA A 33 -10.86 -6.57 6.36
C ALA A 33 -10.73 -7.98 5.81
N GLU A 34 -11.76 -8.78 5.95
CA GLU A 34 -11.88 -10.14 5.42
C GLU A 34 -12.67 -10.08 4.09
N VAL A 35 -12.00 -9.64 3.03
CA VAL A 35 -12.59 -9.51 1.69
C VAL A 35 -11.74 -10.27 0.67
N ALA A 36 -12.39 -10.82 -0.34
CA ALA A 36 -11.69 -11.29 -1.54
C ALA A 36 -11.24 -10.06 -2.34
N GLU A 37 -9.95 -9.88 -2.50
CA GLU A 37 -9.40 -8.81 -3.30
C GLU A 37 -9.67 -9.12 -4.79
N TYR A 38 -9.99 -8.07 -5.54
CA TYR A 38 -10.17 -8.18 -6.97
C TYR A 38 -8.79 -8.27 -7.64
N GLU A 39 -8.57 -9.36 -8.35
CA GLU A 39 -7.34 -9.64 -9.07
C GLU A 39 -7.67 -9.89 -10.56
N ALA A 40 -7.61 -8.84 -11.37
CA ALA A 40 -7.75 -8.99 -12.82
C ALA A 40 -6.43 -8.59 -13.50
N PRO A 41 -5.72 -9.56 -14.09
CA PRO A 41 -4.41 -9.33 -14.70
C PRO A 41 -4.41 -8.27 -15.80
N ASP A 42 -5.55 -8.08 -16.48
CA ASP A 42 -5.71 -7.18 -17.62
C ASP A 42 -6.38 -5.84 -17.25
N SER A 43 -6.71 -5.62 -15.97
CA SER A 43 -7.31 -4.36 -15.53
C SER A 43 -6.26 -3.26 -15.35
N ASP A 44 -6.70 -1.99 -15.40
CA ASP A 44 -5.83 -0.87 -14.99
C ASP A 44 -5.45 -1.05 -13.51
N PRO A 45 -4.16 -1.20 -13.18
CA PRO A 45 -3.72 -1.42 -11.81
C PRO A 45 -4.13 -0.29 -10.87
N ARG A 46 -4.31 0.93 -11.38
CA ARG A 46 -4.78 2.08 -10.58
C ARG A 46 -6.23 1.93 -10.17
N GLU A 47 -7.07 1.42 -11.06
CA GLU A 47 -8.49 1.13 -10.76
C GLU A 47 -8.59 -0.05 -9.81
N MET A 48 -7.80 -1.10 -10.04
CA MET A 48 -7.78 -2.29 -9.21
C MET A 48 -7.42 -1.96 -7.75
N VAL A 49 -6.33 -1.21 -7.49
CA VAL A 49 -5.93 -0.87 -6.12
C VAL A 49 -6.92 0.09 -5.43
N ARG A 50 -7.56 1.00 -6.17
CA ARG A 50 -8.63 1.86 -5.61
C ARG A 50 -9.85 1.05 -5.22
N HIS A 51 -10.27 0.14 -6.10
CA HIS A 51 -11.39 -0.77 -5.83
C HIS A 51 -11.12 -1.63 -4.58
N ASN A 52 -9.97 -2.28 -4.50
CA ASN A 52 -9.59 -3.08 -3.35
C ASN A 52 -9.47 -2.28 -2.05
N ALA A 53 -8.92 -1.06 -2.11
CA ALA A 53 -8.90 -0.16 -0.97
C ALA A 53 -10.31 0.20 -0.51
N ALA A 54 -11.22 0.47 -1.46
CA ALA A 54 -12.63 0.76 -1.17
C ALA A 54 -13.35 -0.45 -0.56
N LEU A 55 -13.18 -1.66 -1.09
CA LEU A 55 -13.73 -2.90 -0.54
C LEU A 55 -13.31 -3.10 0.93
N LYS A 56 -12.02 -2.92 1.23
CA LYS A 56 -11.48 -3.04 2.59
C LYS A 56 -12.09 -2.02 3.53
N ALA A 57 -12.15 -0.75 3.11
CA ALA A 57 -12.72 0.31 3.92
C ALA A 57 -14.23 0.12 4.16
N GLU A 58 -14.97 -0.31 3.14
CA GLU A 58 -16.42 -0.54 3.21
C GLU A 58 -16.76 -1.69 4.16
N TRP A 59 -16.01 -2.80 4.10
CA TRP A 59 -16.20 -3.96 4.96
C TRP A 59 -16.09 -3.59 6.45
N VAL A 60 -15.10 -2.77 6.81
CA VAL A 60 -14.90 -2.29 8.19
C VAL A 60 -15.94 -1.24 8.55
N ALA A 61 -16.24 -0.28 7.66
CA ALA A 61 -17.23 0.76 7.90
C ALA A 61 -18.64 0.20 8.12
N ALA A 62 -18.96 -0.92 7.48
CA ALA A 62 -20.24 -1.63 7.72
C ALA A 62 -20.37 -2.14 9.16
N ARG A 63 -19.25 -2.48 9.81
CA ARG A 63 -19.19 -2.99 11.20
C ARG A 63 -18.98 -1.90 12.24
N ARG A 64 -18.42 -0.78 11.81
CA ARG A 64 -18.07 0.38 12.67
C ARG A 64 -18.59 1.68 12.01
N PRO A 65 -19.90 1.89 11.92
CA PRO A 65 -20.53 2.95 11.11
C PRO A 65 -20.16 4.37 11.53
N GLU A 66 -19.77 4.59 12.80
CA GLU A 66 -19.35 5.89 13.34
C GLU A 66 -17.88 6.19 13.11
N ALA A 67 -17.07 5.17 12.85
CA ALA A 67 -15.63 5.33 12.67
C ALA A 67 -15.28 5.87 11.29
N LEU A 68 -14.17 6.62 11.24
CA LEU A 68 -13.50 6.97 9.99
C LEU A 68 -12.56 5.82 9.62
N VAL A 69 -12.81 5.16 8.50
CA VAL A 69 -12.08 3.96 8.10
C VAL A 69 -11.18 4.26 6.92
N LEU A 70 -9.87 4.01 7.07
CA LEU A 70 -8.87 4.10 6.02
C LEU A 70 -8.55 2.70 5.49
N GLY A 71 -8.87 2.46 4.22
CA GLY A 71 -8.45 1.29 3.45
C GLY A 71 -7.29 1.65 2.52
N ALA A 72 -6.41 0.70 2.27
CA ALA A 72 -5.33 0.84 1.30
C ALA A 72 -5.05 -0.50 0.60
N ASP A 73 -4.67 -0.41 -0.67
CA ASP A 73 -4.19 -1.54 -1.45
C ASP A 73 -3.01 -1.15 -2.32
N THR A 74 -2.07 -2.09 -2.57
CA THR A 74 -0.83 -1.78 -3.30
C THR A 74 -0.47 -2.93 -4.22
N THR A 75 -0.12 -2.62 -5.46
CA THR A 75 0.35 -3.59 -6.43
C THR A 75 1.59 -3.11 -7.19
N VAL A 76 2.36 -4.06 -7.70
CA VAL A 76 3.49 -3.86 -8.62
C VAL A 76 3.04 -4.17 -10.04
N PHE A 77 3.43 -3.34 -10.98
CA PHE A 77 2.99 -3.42 -12.37
C PHE A 77 4.16 -3.23 -13.34
N ILE A 78 4.29 -4.17 -14.29
CA ILE A 78 5.26 -4.11 -15.38
C ILE A 78 4.69 -4.76 -16.64
N ASP A 79 4.93 -4.17 -17.82
CA ASP A 79 4.47 -4.70 -19.12
C ASP A 79 2.98 -5.04 -19.16
N ARG A 80 2.14 -4.17 -18.60
CA ARG A 80 0.68 -4.42 -18.50
C ARG A 80 0.32 -5.66 -17.68
N THR A 81 1.23 -6.13 -16.84
CA THR A 81 1.00 -7.28 -15.95
C THR A 81 1.14 -6.86 -14.50
N VAL A 82 0.16 -7.20 -13.72
CA VAL A 82 0.17 -7.06 -12.27
C VAL A 82 1.01 -8.17 -11.66
N LEU A 83 1.92 -7.83 -10.77
CA LEU A 83 2.71 -8.76 -9.98
C LEU A 83 2.19 -8.74 -8.53
N ASN A 84 1.28 -9.65 -8.23
CA ASN A 84 0.74 -9.86 -6.89
C ASN A 84 1.77 -10.54 -5.97
N LYS A 85 1.36 -11.01 -4.80
CA LYS A 85 2.22 -11.82 -3.94
C LYS A 85 2.49 -13.16 -4.62
N PRO A 86 3.75 -13.63 -4.67
CA PRO A 86 4.07 -14.91 -5.25
C PRO A 86 3.53 -16.05 -4.39
N ARG A 87 3.13 -17.14 -5.03
CA ARG A 87 2.64 -18.36 -4.37
C ARG A 87 3.75 -19.16 -3.69
N ASP A 88 4.95 -19.08 -4.27
CA ASP A 88 6.13 -19.81 -3.84
C ASP A 88 7.43 -19.08 -4.24
N LEU A 89 8.58 -19.62 -3.80
CA LEU A 89 9.89 -19.04 -4.09
C LEU A 89 10.26 -19.12 -5.59
N ALA A 90 9.75 -20.09 -6.33
CA ALA A 90 10.01 -20.21 -7.77
C ALA A 90 9.32 -19.08 -8.55
N GLU A 91 8.07 -18.79 -8.21
CA GLU A 91 7.34 -17.64 -8.76
C GLU A 91 7.99 -16.32 -8.33
N ALA A 92 8.39 -16.19 -7.06
CA ALA A 92 9.13 -15.02 -6.56
C ALA A 92 10.41 -14.77 -7.37
N LYS A 93 11.19 -15.81 -7.64
CA LYS A 93 12.42 -15.73 -8.46
C LYS A 93 12.10 -15.30 -9.90
N THR A 94 11.02 -15.82 -10.48
CA THR A 94 10.56 -15.43 -11.80
C THR A 94 10.15 -13.95 -11.86
N MET A 95 9.47 -13.46 -10.82
CA MET A 95 9.11 -12.04 -10.69
C MET A 95 10.36 -11.14 -10.64
N LEU A 96 11.36 -11.47 -9.81
CA LEU A 96 12.60 -10.66 -9.73
C LEU A 96 13.39 -10.69 -11.03
N ARG A 97 13.47 -11.82 -11.73
CA ARG A 97 14.08 -11.89 -13.07
C ARG A 97 13.36 -10.98 -14.07
N ARG A 98 12.03 -10.91 -14.00
CA ARG A 98 11.24 -10.01 -14.86
C ARG A 98 11.48 -8.54 -14.56
N LEU A 99 11.74 -8.19 -13.31
CA LEU A 99 12.02 -6.82 -12.86
C LEU A 99 13.49 -6.42 -13.08
N SER A 100 14.41 -7.39 -13.21
CA SER A 100 15.86 -7.20 -13.31
C SER A 100 16.25 -6.22 -14.41
N GLY A 101 17.04 -5.19 -14.05
CA GLY A 101 17.56 -4.18 -14.96
C GLY A 101 16.50 -3.23 -15.53
N ARG A 102 15.29 -3.20 -14.97
CA ARG A 102 14.15 -2.50 -15.55
C ARG A 102 13.49 -1.54 -14.56
N THR A 103 12.73 -0.62 -15.11
CA THR A 103 11.82 0.25 -14.34
C THR A 103 10.42 -0.36 -14.35
N HIS A 104 9.78 -0.37 -13.19
CA HIS A 104 8.39 -0.80 -13.02
C HIS A 104 7.62 0.19 -12.16
N THR A 105 6.31 0.07 -12.14
CA THR A 105 5.41 0.97 -11.42
C THR A 105 4.85 0.29 -10.17
N VAL A 106 4.78 1.03 -9.08
CA VAL A 106 4.04 0.66 -7.86
C VAL A 106 2.84 1.59 -7.73
N CYS A 107 1.66 1.00 -7.64
CA CYS A 107 0.40 1.71 -7.48
C CYS A 107 -0.17 1.44 -6.09
N THR A 108 -0.57 2.50 -5.37
CA THR A 108 -1.35 2.37 -4.12
C THR A 108 -2.64 3.14 -4.26
N GLY A 109 -3.75 2.46 -3.96
CA GLY A 109 -5.07 3.05 -3.78
C GLY A 109 -5.33 3.34 -2.30
N LEU A 110 -6.00 4.45 -2.03
CA LEU A 110 -6.52 4.84 -0.73
C LEU A 110 -8.03 5.00 -0.82
N ALA A 111 -8.74 4.57 0.21
CA ALA A 111 -10.17 4.84 0.36
C ALA A 111 -10.48 5.19 1.82
N VAL A 112 -11.26 6.26 2.01
CA VAL A 112 -11.79 6.61 3.32
C VAL A 112 -13.31 6.47 3.28
N ARG A 113 -13.86 5.82 4.30
CA ARG A 113 -15.31 5.58 4.47
C ARG A 113 -15.74 5.93 5.89
N ARG A 114 -16.92 6.53 6.01
CA ARG A 114 -17.69 6.63 7.25
C ARG A 114 -19.17 6.50 6.91
N ARG A 115 -19.80 5.46 7.44
CA ARG A 115 -21.15 5.06 6.99
C ARG A 115 -22.25 5.98 7.48
N ARG A 116 -22.11 6.52 8.69
CA ARG A 116 -23.14 7.35 9.32
C ARG A 116 -23.58 8.56 8.49
N ASP A 117 -22.64 9.18 7.75
CA ASP A 117 -22.87 10.35 6.90
C ASP A 117 -22.52 10.10 5.43
N ARG A 118 -22.35 8.84 5.04
CA ARG A 118 -22.04 8.40 3.67
C ARG A 118 -20.76 9.00 3.11
N LEU A 119 -19.80 9.31 3.99
CA LEU A 119 -18.50 9.81 3.54
C LEU A 119 -17.77 8.76 2.72
N ALA A 120 -17.38 9.13 1.51
CA ALA A 120 -16.60 8.29 0.61
C ALA A 120 -15.60 9.18 -0.13
N LEU A 121 -14.30 8.96 0.14
CA LEU A 121 -13.20 9.64 -0.53
C LEU A 121 -12.21 8.58 -1.00
N GLU A 122 -11.59 8.83 -2.15
CA GLU A 122 -10.59 7.94 -2.74
C GLU A 122 -9.42 8.74 -3.31
N ALA A 123 -8.26 8.12 -3.33
CA ALA A 123 -7.07 8.63 -4.00
C ALA A 123 -6.26 7.45 -4.56
N GLY A 124 -5.38 7.76 -5.50
CA GLY A 124 -4.45 6.78 -6.05
C GLY A 124 -3.11 7.45 -6.34
N VAL A 125 -2.03 6.75 -6.03
CA VAL A 125 -0.66 7.24 -6.21
C VAL A 125 0.15 6.20 -6.97
N THR A 126 1.02 6.68 -7.86
CA THR A 126 1.96 5.84 -8.59
C THR A 126 3.38 6.33 -8.38
N SER A 127 4.31 5.38 -8.24
CA SER A 127 5.75 5.64 -8.19
C SER A 127 6.47 4.64 -9.06
N GLU A 128 7.66 4.99 -9.52
CA GLU A 128 8.52 4.11 -10.30
C GLU A 128 9.66 3.58 -9.43
N VAL A 129 10.01 2.32 -9.62
CA VAL A 129 11.19 1.69 -9.00
C VAL A 129 12.08 1.18 -10.11
N ILE A 130 13.38 1.44 -10.00
CA ILE A 130 14.42 1.09 -10.97
C ILE A 130 15.26 -0.02 -10.37
N PHE A 131 15.25 -1.19 -10.96
CA PHE A 131 16.03 -2.33 -10.51
C PHE A 131 17.43 -2.33 -11.15
N LYS A 132 18.41 -2.80 -10.38
CA LYS A 132 19.71 -3.21 -10.91
C LYS A 132 19.56 -4.46 -11.78
N PRO A 133 20.49 -4.72 -12.73
CA PRO A 133 20.59 -6.05 -13.33
C PRO A 133 20.87 -7.09 -12.25
N LEU A 134 20.06 -8.15 -12.20
CA LEU A 134 20.15 -9.21 -11.19
C LEU A 134 20.49 -10.53 -11.88
N ASP A 135 21.46 -11.24 -11.34
CA ASP A 135 21.69 -12.65 -11.60
C ASP A 135 21.00 -13.53 -10.54
N ASP A 136 20.97 -14.82 -10.77
CA ASP A 136 20.35 -15.77 -9.85
C ASP A 136 21.00 -15.78 -8.47
N THR A 137 22.31 -15.58 -8.41
CA THR A 137 23.07 -15.54 -7.15
C THR A 137 22.64 -14.35 -6.30
N THR A 138 22.47 -13.19 -6.92
CA THR A 138 21.97 -11.98 -6.26
C THR A 138 20.54 -12.15 -5.75
N ILE A 139 19.67 -12.79 -6.55
CA ILE A 139 18.28 -13.09 -6.16
C ILE A 139 18.26 -14.05 -4.97
N ASP A 140 19.04 -15.14 -4.99
CA ASP A 140 19.09 -16.10 -3.90
C ASP A 140 19.64 -15.46 -2.61
N ARG A 141 20.66 -14.61 -2.72
CA ARG A 141 21.16 -13.80 -1.61
C ARG A 141 20.09 -12.86 -1.06
N TYR A 142 19.32 -12.20 -1.92
CA TYR A 142 18.23 -11.34 -1.48
C TYR A 142 17.17 -12.13 -0.70
N PHE A 143 16.76 -13.31 -1.17
CA PHE A 143 15.79 -14.17 -0.48
C PHE A 143 16.31 -14.76 0.84
N SER A 144 17.62 -14.80 1.04
CA SER A 144 18.17 -15.18 2.36
C SER A 144 18.00 -14.08 3.42
N LEU A 145 17.74 -12.84 3.01
CA LEU A 145 17.59 -11.69 3.89
C LEU A 145 16.11 -11.26 4.04
N VAL A 146 15.30 -11.53 3.03
CA VAL A 146 13.94 -10.98 2.89
C VAL A 146 12.96 -12.08 2.54
N ASN A 147 11.84 -12.17 3.28
CA ASN A 147 10.74 -13.04 2.87
C ASN A 147 9.99 -12.44 1.67
N PRO A 148 10.03 -13.03 0.45
CA PRO A 148 9.36 -12.46 -0.70
C PRO A 148 7.85 -12.76 -0.74
N LEU A 149 7.35 -13.76 0.01
CA LEU A 149 6.01 -14.32 -0.18
C LEU A 149 4.86 -13.42 0.31
N ASP A 150 5.17 -12.45 1.15
CA ASP A 150 4.18 -11.50 1.68
C ASP A 150 4.16 -10.16 0.93
N LYS A 151 4.90 -10.05 -0.20
CA LYS A 151 5.15 -8.81 -0.91
C LYS A 151 4.74 -8.88 -2.37
N ALA A 152 3.96 -7.90 -2.86
CA ALA A 152 3.69 -7.75 -4.28
C ALA A 152 5.01 -7.56 -5.07
N GLY A 153 5.18 -8.28 -6.17
CA GLY A 153 6.41 -8.28 -6.95
C GLY A 153 7.61 -8.95 -6.26
N ALA A 154 7.39 -9.68 -5.16
CA ALA A 154 8.39 -10.45 -4.41
C ALA A 154 9.52 -9.63 -3.77
N TYR A 155 9.33 -8.32 -3.52
CA TYR A 155 10.36 -7.47 -2.90
C TYR A 155 9.79 -6.40 -1.97
N ALA A 156 10.66 -5.83 -1.12
CA ALA A 156 10.39 -4.61 -0.36
C ALA A 156 11.48 -3.56 -0.62
N ILE A 157 11.07 -2.29 -0.72
CA ILE A 157 12.04 -1.19 -0.89
C ILE A 157 12.81 -0.90 0.40
N GLN A 158 12.37 -1.41 1.54
CA GLN A 158 12.97 -1.17 2.86
C GLN A 158 14.02 -2.20 3.25
N GLU A 159 14.09 -3.33 2.54
CA GLU A 159 14.87 -4.51 2.94
C GLU A 159 15.79 -4.95 1.79
N GLY A 160 17.08 -5.10 2.03
CA GLY A 160 18.05 -5.54 1.02
C GLY A 160 18.15 -4.64 -0.21
N THR A 161 17.78 -3.37 -0.08
CA THR A 161 17.67 -2.36 -1.15
C THR A 161 18.94 -2.27 -1.99
N ASP A 162 20.09 -2.25 -1.34
CA ASP A 162 21.39 -2.12 -2.01
C ASP A 162 21.70 -3.28 -2.97
N LEU A 163 21.07 -4.43 -2.79
CA LEU A 163 21.26 -5.58 -3.68
C LEU A 163 20.51 -5.43 -4.99
N ILE A 164 19.27 -4.93 -4.95
CA ILE A 164 18.33 -5.05 -6.07
C ILE A 164 17.86 -3.71 -6.65
N ILE A 165 17.90 -2.60 -5.89
CA ILE A 165 17.34 -1.31 -6.30
C ILE A 165 18.46 -0.35 -6.71
N ALA A 166 18.32 0.23 -7.91
CA ALA A 166 19.18 1.31 -8.41
C ALA A 166 18.64 2.70 -8.01
N GLY A 167 17.31 2.83 -7.86
CA GLY A 167 16.68 4.09 -7.49
C GLY A 167 15.16 4.03 -7.63
N TRP A 168 14.50 5.16 -7.35
CA TRP A 168 13.06 5.31 -7.55
C TRP A 168 12.71 6.75 -7.92
N ARG A 169 11.48 6.94 -8.43
CA ARG A 169 10.87 8.26 -8.68
C ARG A 169 9.48 8.30 -8.07
N GLY A 170 9.10 9.44 -7.52
CA GLY A 170 7.82 9.63 -6.84
C GLY A 170 7.90 9.37 -5.32
N SER A 171 6.79 8.99 -4.73
CA SER A 171 6.65 8.83 -3.28
C SER A 171 7.24 7.50 -2.79
N TYR A 172 8.25 7.58 -1.92
CA TYR A 172 8.81 6.42 -1.23
C TYR A 172 7.75 5.70 -0.38
N THR A 173 6.92 6.46 0.35
CA THR A 173 5.88 5.89 1.22
C THR A 173 4.75 5.23 0.42
N ASN A 174 4.53 5.66 -0.83
CA ASN A 174 3.67 4.93 -1.77
C ASN A 174 4.25 3.54 -2.09
N ILE A 175 5.55 3.44 -2.35
CA ILE A 175 6.21 2.16 -2.66
C ILE A 175 6.17 1.23 -1.44
N VAL A 176 6.29 1.76 -0.24
CA VAL A 176 6.14 1.00 1.03
C VAL A 176 4.69 0.52 1.22
N GLY A 177 3.69 1.25 0.70
CA GLY A 177 2.29 0.83 0.65
C GLY A 177 1.27 1.75 1.32
N LEU A 178 1.67 2.96 1.76
CA LEU A 178 0.76 4.00 2.26
C LEU A 178 1.34 5.39 1.91
N PRO A 179 0.90 6.04 0.84
CA PRO A 179 1.38 7.37 0.45
C PRO A 179 0.95 8.41 1.49
N ILE A 180 1.92 8.87 2.28
CA ILE A 180 1.67 9.65 3.50
C ILE A 180 1.11 11.04 3.17
N GLU A 181 1.58 11.70 2.12
CA GLU A 181 1.09 13.05 1.80
C GLU A 181 -0.39 13.02 1.36
N GLU A 182 -0.77 12.07 0.53
CA GLU A 182 -2.16 11.87 0.11
C GLU A 182 -3.01 11.37 1.28
N THR A 183 -2.44 10.56 2.17
CA THR A 183 -3.12 10.13 3.39
C THR A 183 -3.42 11.31 4.30
N LYS A 184 -2.47 12.22 4.52
CA LYS A 184 -2.69 13.48 5.26
C LYS A 184 -3.81 14.31 4.62
N GLN A 185 -3.73 14.53 3.30
CA GLN A 185 -4.71 15.34 2.57
C GLN A 185 -6.12 14.77 2.69
N ILE A 186 -6.30 13.46 2.49
CA ILE A 186 -7.61 12.83 2.57
C ILE A 186 -8.18 12.85 4.00
N LEU A 187 -7.35 12.62 5.02
CA LEU A 187 -7.76 12.67 6.43
C LEU A 187 -8.09 14.10 6.88
N THR A 188 -7.35 15.11 6.41
CA THR A 188 -7.67 16.54 6.66
C THR A 188 -9.04 16.90 6.08
N ARG A 189 -9.35 16.46 4.86
CA ARG A 189 -10.68 16.66 4.24
C ARG A 189 -11.80 15.99 5.02
N CYS A 190 -11.50 14.94 5.79
CA CYS A 190 -12.44 14.26 6.69
C CYS A 190 -12.61 14.96 8.05
N GLY A 191 -11.86 16.03 8.30
CA GLY A 191 -11.89 16.78 9.56
C GLY A 191 -11.19 16.09 10.73
N LEU A 192 -10.33 15.08 10.46
CA LEU A 192 -9.66 14.34 11.52
C LEU A 192 -8.52 15.14 12.16
N CYS A 193 -7.78 15.88 11.36
CA CYS A 193 -6.67 16.73 11.81
C CYS A 193 -6.59 17.98 10.94
N ARG A 194 -6.26 19.13 11.53
CA ARG A 194 -5.99 20.36 10.76
C ARG A 194 -4.50 20.55 10.51
N ASP A 195 -3.67 20.09 11.46
CA ASP A 195 -2.22 20.23 11.40
C ASP A 195 -1.58 18.89 11.75
N PHE A 196 -0.95 18.25 10.77
CA PHE A 196 -0.07 17.12 11.03
C PHE A 196 1.28 17.67 11.47
N PRO A 197 1.93 17.09 12.51
CA PRO A 197 3.29 17.46 12.84
C PRO A 197 4.18 17.27 11.61
N ASN A 198 4.99 18.31 11.30
CA ASN A 198 6.04 18.14 10.30
C ASN A 198 6.97 17.03 10.80
N PRO A 199 7.32 16.06 9.97
CA PRO A 199 8.42 15.16 10.31
C PRO A 199 9.70 16.00 10.32
N ASP A 200 10.37 16.06 11.48
CA ASP A 200 11.74 16.56 11.63
C ASP A 200 12.73 15.69 10.83
#